data_e2fa1f656f21e8a5fbe001db0f66c5c9
#
_entry.id   e2fa1f656f21e8a5fbe001db0f66c5c9
#
_cell.length_a   1.000
_cell.length_b   1.000
_cell.length_c   1.000
_cell.angle_alpha   90.00
_cell.angle_beta   90.00
_cell.angle_gamma   90.00
#
_symmetry.space_group_name_H-M   'P 1'
#
loop_
_entity.id
_entity.type
_entity.pdbx_description
1 polymer ?
#
loop_
_entity_poly.entity_id
_entity_poly.type
_entity_poly.pdbx_seq_one_letter_code
_entity_poly.pdbx_strand_id
1 'polypeptide(L)'
;DHIRMEIFLNPEMINFRAVMGLLPMQQRHFTRENLPLLRSFTEKRGYSILEYQATGSRAIMPNLQYPGDETIRQLLMTREFRIALSLAIDRNLINRLCYDGEGHITPMALHPTAPDYIAVQDLPDYAVYDPDRARALLDSIGLGQRDADGFRLGPDGNTVSLIIELTNVAGPDMDAVEIVRSQWEQI
;
A
#
# COMPACT_ATOMS: atom_id res chain seq x y z
N ASP A 1 22.19 25.99 -26.03
CA ASP A 1 20.99 25.27 -25.56
C ASP A 1 20.91 25.41 -24.03
N HIS A 2 19.73 25.73 -23.51
CA HIS A 2 19.52 25.93 -22.08
C HIS A 2 18.40 25.04 -21.59
N ILE A 3 18.61 24.39 -20.43
CA ILE A 3 17.55 23.69 -19.68
C ILE A 3 17.18 24.60 -18.51
N ARG A 4 15.92 25.01 -18.45
CA ARG A 4 15.38 25.75 -17.32
C ARG A 4 14.59 24.80 -16.41
N MET A 5 15.01 24.71 -15.15
CA MET A 5 14.29 23.97 -14.10
C MET A 5 13.63 24.98 -13.16
N GLU A 6 12.34 24.80 -12.93
CA GLU A 6 11.58 25.58 -11.96
C GLU A 6 11.29 24.75 -10.72
N ILE A 7 11.50 25.33 -9.56
CA ILE A 7 11.27 24.67 -8.27
C ILE A 7 9.96 25.19 -7.67
N PHE A 8 9.08 24.29 -7.30
CA PHE A 8 7.81 24.61 -6.66
C PHE A 8 7.76 24.00 -5.26
N LEU A 9 7.38 24.79 -4.28
CA LEU A 9 7.20 24.35 -2.90
C LEU A 9 5.81 23.71 -2.67
N ASN A 10 4.87 24.00 -3.55
CA ASN A 10 3.51 23.47 -3.45
C ASN A 10 3.18 22.67 -4.74
N PRO A 11 2.82 21.37 -4.62
CA PRO A 11 2.41 20.53 -5.76
C PRO A 11 1.21 21.09 -6.54
N GLU A 12 0.28 21.78 -5.89
CA GLU A 12 -0.88 22.40 -6.56
C GLU A 12 -0.46 23.43 -7.62
N MET A 13 0.63 24.15 -7.37
CA MET A 13 1.19 25.09 -8.35
C MET A 13 1.68 24.38 -9.61
N ILE A 14 2.16 23.16 -9.49
CA ILE A 14 2.58 22.33 -10.64
C ILE A 14 1.36 21.98 -11.49
N ASN A 15 0.29 21.50 -10.87
CA ASN A 15 -0.96 21.18 -11.56
C ASN A 15 -1.56 22.42 -12.25
N PHE A 16 -1.61 23.55 -11.56
CA PHE A 16 -2.08 24.80 -12.13
C PHE A 16 -1.27 25.23 -13.37
N ARG A 17 0.06 25.20 -13.29
CA ARG A 17 0.93 25.56 -14.41
C ARG A 17 0.81 24.58 -15.58
N ALA A 18 0.59 23.28 -15.31
CA ALA A 18 0.33 22.29 -16.33
C ALA A 18 -0.98 22.58 -17.06
N VAL A 19 -2.08 22.83 -16.33
CA VAL A 19 -3.38 23.23 -16.90
C VAL A 19 -3.26 24.49 -17.75
N MET A 20 -2.41 25.43 -17.36
CA MET A 20 -2.14 26.65 -18.13
C MET A 20 -1.22 26.45 -19.34
N GLY A 21 -0.64 25.25 -19.54
CA GLY A 21 0.30 24.95 -20.62
C GLY A 21 1.67 25.63 -20.43
N LEU A 22 2.04 25.94 -19.19
CA LEU A 22 3.27 26.66 -18.88
C LEU A 22 4.43 25.73 -18.49
N LEU A 23 4.22 24.41 -18.46
CA LEU A 23 5.25 23.41 -18.22
C LEU A 23 5.58 22.67 -19.51
N PRO A 24 6.80 22.76 -20.03
CA PRO A 24 7.21 22.02 -21.24
C PRO A 24 7.26 20.50 -21.01
N MET A 25 7.65 20.07 -19.82
CA MET A 25 7.72 18.66 -19.43
C MET A 25 7.65 18.54 -17.90
N GLN A 26 6.84 17.61 -17.40
CA GLN A 26 6.75 17.30 -15.98
C GLN A 26 6.36 15.83 -15.79
N GLN A 27 6.97 15.15 -14.84
CA GLN A 27 6.69 13.73 -14.57
C GLN A 27 6.15 13.51 -13.13
N ARG A 28 6.66 14.22 -12.14
CA ARG A 28 6.32 14.02 -10.72
C ARG A 28 5.22 14.97 -10.26
N HIS A 29 4.58 14.60 -9.15
CA HIS A 29 3.60 15.42 -8.43
C HIS A 29 2.28 15.65 -9.17
N PHE A 30 2.00 14.87 -10.22
CA PHE A 30 0.66 14.74 -10.76
C PHE A 30 -0.05 13.61 -10.03
N THR A 31 -1.23 13.92 -9.53
CA THR A 31 -2.10 12.94 -8.87
C THR A 31 -3.22 12.52 -9.81
N ARG A 32 -3.81 11.34 -9.56
CA ARG A 32 -4.91 10.84 -10.38
C ARG A 32 -6.14 11.73 -10.32
N GLU A 33 -6.41 12.32 -9.16
CA GLU A 33 -7.54 13.23 -8.92
C GLU A 33 -7.52 14.41 -9.88
N ASN A 34 -6.32 14.86 -10.27
CA ASN A 34 -6.13 15.98 -11.19
C ASN A 34 -6.13 15.56 -12.68
N LEU A 35 -6.08 14.26 -12.98
CA LEU A 35 -5.99 13.76 -14.34
C LEU A 35 -7.17 14.14 -15.24
N PRO A 36 -8.45 14.08 -14.80
CA PRO A 36 -9.57 14.54 -15.60
C PRO A 36 -9.46 16.04 -15.97
N LEU A 37 -9.04 16.86 -15.02
CA LEU A 37 -8.81 18.28 -15.24
C LEU A 37 -7.69 18.50 -16.27
N LEU A 38 -6.55 17.85 -16.10
CA LEU A 38 -5.43 17.93 -17.03
C LEU A 38 -5.85 17.49 -18.45
N ARG A 39 -6.58 16.39 -18.59
CA ARG A 39 -7.09 15.90 -19.89
C ARG A 39 -8.00 16.91 -20.58
N SER A 40 -8.84 17.63 -19.84
CA SER A 40 -9.77 18.60 -20.41
C SER A 40 -9.09 19.81 -21.07
N PHE A 41 -7.81 20.03 -20.83
CA PHE A 41 -7.04 21.14 -21.37
C PHE A 41 -5.99 20.74 -22.43
N THR A 42 -5.80 19.46 -22.71
CA THR A 42 -4.78 18.98 -23.66
C THR A 42 -4.87 19.65 -25.02
N GLU A 43 -6.03 19.60 -25.67
CA GLU A 43 -6.24 20.22 -27.00
C GLU A 43 -6.09 21.75 -26.94
N LYS A 44 -6.66 22.37 -25.93
CA LYS A 44 -6.69 23.83 -25.79
C LYS A 44 -5.32 24.43 -25.53
N ARG A 45 -4.41 23.65 -24.87
CA ARG A 45 -3.09 24.11 -24.45
C ARG A 45 -1.94 23.45 -25.21
N GLY A 46 -2.23 22.46 -26.06
CA GLY A 46 -1.24 21.83 -26.92
C GLY A 46 -0.23 20.95 -26.25
N TYR A 47 -0.56 20.37 -25.07
CA TYR A 47 0.28 19.35 -24.42
C TYR A 47 -0.35 17.96 -24.54
N SER A 48 0.44 16.93 -24.35
CA SER A 48 -0.01 15.55 -24.28
C SER A 48 0.26 14.97 -22.89
N ILE A 49 -0.57 14.01 -22.49
CA ILE A 49 -0.40 13.24 -21.27
C ILE A 49 0.04 11.84 -21.69
N LEU A 50 1.21 11.42 -21.18
CA LEU A 50 1.70 10.07 -21.37
C LEU A 50 1.47 9.30 -20.06
N GLU A 51 0.61 8.31 -20.13
CA GLU A 51 0.40 7.36 -19.02
C GLU A 51 1.26 6.13 -19.27
N TYR A 52 1.97 5.71 -18.25
CA TYR A 52 2.78 4.49 -18.30
C TYR A 52 2.59 3.68 -17.03
N GLN A 53 2.71 2.38 -17.16
CA GLN A 53 2.60 1.49 -16.03
C GLN A 53 3.81 1.65 -15.11
N ALA A 54 3.56 2.05 -13.86
CA ALA A 54 4.61 2.08 -12.87
C ALA A 54 4.86 0.65 -12.34
N THR A 55 6.13 0.35 -12.07
CA THR A 55 6.54 -0.94 -11.50
C THR A 55 6.49 -0.95 -9.96
N GLY A 56 6.07 0.15 -9.34
CA GLY A 56 5.97 0.25 -7.89
C GLY A 56 4.78 -0.50 -7.32
N SER A 57 5.02 -1.29 -6.27
CA SER A 57 3.96 -1.95 -5.50
C SER A 57 3.70 -1.18 -4.21
N ARG A 58 2.43 -1.14 -3.77
CA ARG A 58 2.07 -0.74 -2.42
C ARG A 58 2.16 -1.98 -1.54
N ALA A 59 3.00 -1.93 -0.52
CA ALA A 59 3.21 -3.06 0.37
C ALA A 59 3.42 -2.58 1.81
N ILE A 60 2.91 -3.33 2.77
CA ILE A 60 3.29 -3.21 4.18
C ILE A 60 4.47 -4.14 4.41
N MET A 61 5.57 -3.59 4.88
CA MET A 61 6.82 -4.32 5.11
C MET A 61 7.04 -4.53 6.61
N PRO A 62 6.89 -5.76 7.14
CA PRO A 62 7.17 -6.05 8.54
C PRO A 62 8.65 -5.81 8.88
N ASN A 63 8.91 -5.04 9.93
CA ASN A 63 10.27 -4.87 10.45
C ASN A 63 10.68 -6.09 11.29
N LEU A 64 11.40 -7.03 10.71
CA LEU A 64 11.85 -8.25 11.39
C LEU A 64 12.92 -7.99 12.48
N GLN A 65 13.46 -6.79 12.56
CA GLN A 65 14.42 -6.36 13.57
C GLN A 65 13.84 -5.26 14.47
N TYR A 66 12.52 -5.26 14.67
CA TYR A 66 11.85 -4.26 15.50
C TYR A 66 12.45 -4.17 16.90
N PRO A 67 12.98 -3.00 17.31
CA PRO A 67 13.72 -2.89 18.57
C PRO A 67 12.84 -2.56 19.78
N GLY A 68 11.57 -2.20 19.56
CA GLY A 68 10.69 -1.63 20.58
C GLY A 68 10.10 -2.67 21.53
N ASP A 69 9.81 -3.87 21.03
CA ASP A 69 9.19 -4.94 21.80
C ASP A 69 9.62 -6.31 21.30
N GLU A 70 10.13 -7.15 22.19
CA GLU A 70 10.66 -8.47 21.84
C GLU A 70 9.55 -9.44 21.40
N THR A 71 8.39 -9.43 22.08
CA THR A 71 7.24 -10.27 21.72
C THR A 71 6.75 -9.93 20.32
N ILE A 72 6.56 -8.65 20.04
CA ILE A 72 6.16 -8.18 18.69
C ILE A 72 7.22 -8.52 17.65
N ARG A 73 8.49 -8.37 17.95
CA ARG A 73 9.58 -8.77 17.06
C ARG A 73 9.52 -10.26 16.71
N GLN A 74 9.34 -11.13 17.70
CA GLN A 74 9.21 -12.58 17.49
C GLN A 74 7.97 -12.93 16.64
N LEU A 75 6.84 -12.27 16.88
CA LEU A 75 5.64 -12.44 16.06
C LEU A 75 5.89 -12.00 14.60
N LEU A 76 6.52 -10.83 14.39
CA LEU A 76 6.87 -10.37 13.05
C LEU A 76 7.85 -11.31 12.33
N MET A 77 8.74 -12.00 13.06
CA MET A 77 9.63 -13.04 12.51
C MET A 77 8.90 -14.35 12.20
N THR A 78 7.77 -14.62 12.86
CA THR A 78 6.97 -15.83 12.64
C THR A 78 6.27 -15.79 11.29
N ARG A 79 6.50 -16.80 10.47
CA ARG A 79 5.97 -16.85 9.08
C ARG A 79 4.43 -16.89 9.07
N GLU A 80 3.85 -17.73 9.92
CA GLU A 80 2.39 -17.92 10.05
C GLU A 80 1.70 -16.63 10.47
N PHE A 81 2.32 -15.83 11.34
CA PHE A 81 1.82 -14.51 11.73
C PHE A 81 1.73 -13.56 10.52
N ARG A 82 2.80 -13.47 9.73
CA ARG A 82 2.80 -12.62 8.53
C ARG A 82 1.81 -13.09 7.46
N ILE A 83 1.64 -14.42 7.30
CA ILE A 83 0.62 -14.97 6.40
C ILE A 83 -0.78 -14.59 6.88
N ALA A 84 -1.07 -14.71 8.18
CA ALA A 84 -2.34 -14.33 8.75
C ALA A 84 -2.65 -12.84 8.50
N LEU A 85 -1.69 -11.95 8.75
CA LEU A 85 -1.84 -10.53 8.45
C LEU A 85 -2.14 -10.28 6.95
N SER A 86 -1.50 -11.03 6.05
CA SER A 86 -1.74 -10.92 4.62
C SER A 86 -3.13 -11.40 4.21
N LEU A 87 -3.57 -12.54 4.72
CA LEU A 87 -4.89 -13.12 4.44
C LEU A 87 -6.05 -12.26 4.97
N ALA A 88 -5.80 -11.47 6.00
CA ALA A 88 -6.78 -10.56 6.58
C ALA A 88 -7.01 -9.29 5.76
N ILE A 89 -6.24 -9.03 4.72
CA ILE A 89 -6.36 -7.82 3.90
C ILE A 89 -7.27 -8.05 2.70
N ASP A 90 -8.43 -7.41 2.66
CA ASP A 90 -9.29 -7.34 1.45
C ASP A 90 -8.72 -6.33 0.44
N ARG A 91 -7.82 -6.82 -0.40
CA ARG A 91 -7.18 -6.02 -1.45
C ARG A 91 -8.17 -5.57 -2.53
N ASN A 92 -9.26 -6.33 -2.75
CA ASN A 92 -10.31 -5.91 -3.69
C ASN A 92 -11.06 -4.68 -3.18
N LEU A 93 -11.38 -4.65 -1.88
CA LEU A 93 -12.01 -3.50 -1.25
C LEU A 93 -11.11 -2.28 -1.34
N ILE A 94 -9.85 -2.42 -0.95
CA ILE A 94 -8.84 -1.35 -1.00
C ILE A 94 -8.68 -0.83 -2.44
N ASN A 95 -8.55 -1.74 -3.42
CA ASN A 95 -8.41 -1.36 -4.83
C ASN A 95 -9.61 -0.51 -5.30
N ARG A 96 -10.82 -0.93 -4.97
CA ARG A 96 -12.03 -0.17 -5.36
C ARG A 96 -12.14 1.18 -4.68
N LEU A 97 -11.84 1.26 -3.38
CA LEU A 97 -12.07 2.49 -2.61
C LEU A 97 -10.94 3.50 -2.71
N CYS A 98 -9.69 3.02 -2.79
CA CYS A 98 -8.51 3.88 -2.74
C CYS A 98 -7.82 4.07 -4.10
N TYR A 99 -8.07 3.16 -5.05
CA TYR A 99 -7.36 3.14 -6.34
C TYR A 99 -8.28 2.99 -7.56
N ASP A 100 -9.58 3.32 -7.43
CA ASP A 100 -10.58 3.32 -8.51
C ASP A 100 -10.71 1.98 -9.26
N GLY A 101 -10.29 0.89 -8.64
CA GLY A 101 -10.30 -0.45 -9.25
C GLY A 101 -9.19 -0.69 -10.27
N GLU A 102 -8.27 0.24 -10.47
CA GLU A 102 -7.23 0.16 -11.51
C GLU A 102 -5.93 -0.52 -11.07
N GLY A 103 -5.80 -0.86 -9.79
CA GLY A 103 -4.66 -1.60 -9.27
C GLY A 103 -4.68 -3.07 -9.67
N HIS A 104 -3.51 -3.65 -9.92
CA HIS A 104 -3.36 -5.09 -10.06
C HIS A 104 -3.08 -5.71 -8.70
N ILE A 105 -3.97 -6.59 -8.25
CA ILE A 105 -3.78 -7.35 -7.01
C ILE A 105 -2.84 -8.50 -7.32
N THR A 106 -1.69 -8.48 -6.68
CA THR A 106 -0.67 -9.50 -6.87
C THR A 106 0.08 -9.73 -5.55
N PRO A 107 0.53 -10.94 -5.24
CA PRO A 107 1.59 -11.11 -4.27
C PRO A 107 2.80 -10.28 -4.71
N MET A 108 3.63 -9.87 -3.77
CA MET A 108 4.83 -9.09 -4.09
C MET A 108 5.72 -9.91 -5.03
N ALA A 109 5.71 -9.54 -6.30
CA ALA A 109 6.45 -10.21 -7.37
C ALA A 109 7.27 -9.18 -8.16
N LEU A 110 8.36 -9.65 -8.76
CA LEU A 110 9.13 -8.83 -9.68
C LEU A 110 8.32 -8.59 -10.97
N HIS A 111 8.67 -7.52 -11.68
CA HIS A 111 8.08 -7.25 -12.99
C HIS A 111 8.42 -8.40 -13.97
N PRO A 112 7.52 -8.80 -14.90
CA PRO A 112 7.75 -9.89 -15.84
C PRO A 112 9.02 -9.80 -16.68
N THR A 113 9.57 -8.61 -16.87
CA THR A 113 10.84 -8.40 -17.59
C THR A 113 12.09 -8.53 -16.71
N ALA A 114 11.95 -8.76 -15.40
CA ALA A 114 13.08 -8.95 -14.51
C ALA A 114 13.71 -10.34 -14.74
N PRO A 115 15.06 -10.47 -14.68
CA PRO A 115 15.74 -11.75 -14.89
C PRO A 115 15.29 -12.85 -13.93
N ASP A 116 14.98 -12.48 -12.67
CA ASP A 116 14.58 -13.43 -11.62
C ASP A 116 13.05 -13.44 -11.43
N TYR A 117 12.30 -13.12 -12.48
CA TYR A 117 10.83 -13.15 -12.41
C TYR A 117 10.31 -14.57 -12.19
N ILE A 118 9.51 -14.72 -11.14
CA ILE A 118 8.70 -15.91 -10.90
C ILE A 118 7.27 -15.57 -11.27
N ALA A 119 6.65 -16.40 -12.11
CA ALA A 119 5.27 -16.16 -12.53
C ALA A 119 4.33 -16.16 -11.31
N VAL A 120 3.38 -15.24 -11.27
CA VAL A 120 2.49 -15.05 -10.11
C VAL A 120 1.74 -16.32 -9.72
N GLN A 121 1.34 -17.15 -10.71
CA GLN A 121 0.69 -18.43 -10.46
C GLN A 121 1.59 -19.46 -9.75
N ASP A 122 2.89 -19.28 -9.77
CA ASP A 122 3.86 -20.17 -9.12
C ASP A 122 4.22 -19.72 -7.71
N LEU A 123 3.68 -18.57 -7.27
CA LEU A 123 3.83 -18.04 -5.92
C LEU A 123 2.72 -18.56 -5.02
N PRO A 124 3.01 -18.78 -3.72
CA PRO A 124 1.97 -19.10 -2.75
C PRO A 124 0.90 -17.99 -2.71
N ASP A 125 -0.36 -18.38 -2.79
CA ASP A 125 -1.47 -17.44 -2.77
C ASP A 125 -1.79 -16.99 -1.35
N TYR A 126 -1.03 -16.01 -0.86
CA TYR A 126 -1.29 -15.29 0.39
C TYR A 126 -1.91 -13.91 0.16
N ALA A 127 -2.26 -13.58 -1.08
CA ALA A 127 -2.91 -12.34 -1.45
C ALA A 127 -4.45 -12.45 -1.47
N VAL A 128 -4.99 -13.65 -1.32
CA VAL A 128 -6.44 -13.87 -1.15
C VAL A 128 -6.92 -13.28 0.17
N TYR A 129 -8.17 -12.84 0.21
CA TYR A 129 -8.84 -12.43 1.44
C TYR A 129 -9.52 -13.64 2.08
N ASP A 130 -8.97 -14.07 3.22
CA ASP A 130 -9.47 -15.23 4.00
C ASP A 130 -9.27 -14.96 5.50
N PRO A 131 -10.13 -14.15 6.12
CA PRO A 131 -9.99 -13.81 7.54
C PRO A 131 -10.21 -14.99 8.48
N ASP A 132 -10.96 -16.03 8.08
CA ASP A 132 -11.16 -17.21 8.91
C ASP A 132 -9.88 -18.04 8.98
N ARG A 133 -9.22 -18.23 7.86
CA ARG A 133 -7.90 -18.86 7.82
C ARG A 133 -6.85 -18.04 8.56
N ALA A 134 -6.92 -16.70 8.48
CA ALA A 134 -6.06 -15.81 9.26
C ALA A 134 -6.22 -16.05 10.76
N ARG A 135 -7.46 -16.10 11.27
CA ARG A 135 -7.75 -16.40 12.68
C ARG A 135 -7.21 -17.76 13.09
N ALA A 136 -7.47 -18.79 12.29
CA ALA A 136 -6.99 -20.14 12.59
C ALA A 136 -5.45 -20.23 12.66
N LEU A 137 -4.74 -19.49 11.78
CA LEU A 137 -3.28 -19.40 11.84
C LEU A 137 -2.80 -18.72 13.12
N LEU A 138 -3.42 -17.60 13.51
CA LEU A 138 -3.08 -16.91 14.76
C LEU A 138 -3.33 -17.79 15.99
N ASP A 139 -4.44 -18.52 16.02
CA ASP A 139 -4.74 -19.47 17.08
C ASP A 139 -3.69 -20.60 17.15
N SER A 140 -3.26 -21.10 16.00
CA SER A 140 -2.27 -22.19 15.91
C SER A 140 -0.88 -21.82 16.42
N ILE A 141 -0.53 -20.53 16.44
CA ILE A 141 0.74 -20.02 16.98
C ILE A 141 0.61 -19.49 18.42
N GLY A 142 -0.50 -19.79 19.09
CA GLY A 142 -0.71 -19.49 20.52
C GLY A 142 -1.36 -18.14 20.80
N LEU A 143 -1.87 -17.43 19.80
CA LEU A 143 -2.55 -16.15 19.98
C LEU A 143 -4.09 -16.29 20.08
N GLY A 144 -4.60 -17.40 20.62
CA GLY A 144 -6.03 -17.67 20.77
C GLY A 144 -6.70 -16.90 21.91
N GLN A 145 -5.94 -16.40 22.90
CA GLN A 145 -6.49 -15.63 24.01
C GLN A 145 -6.76 -14.17 23.61
N ARG A 146 -7.79 -13.59 24.22
CA ARG A 146 -8.19 -12.21 23.97
C ARG A 146 -8.38 -11.44 25.27
N ASP A 147 -8.17 -10.12 25.21
CA ASP A 147 -8.48 -9.20 26.29
C ASP A 147 -10.00 -8.87 26.35
N ALA A 148 -10.37 -8.00 27.29
CA ALA A 148 -11.77 -7.59 27.50
C ALA A 148 -12.38 -6.84 26.29
N ASP A 149 -11.56 -6.23 25.48
CA ASP A 149 -11.96 -5.47 24.27
C ASP A 149 -11.97 -6.37 23.01
N GLY A 150 -11.55 -7.63 23.15
CA GLY A 150 -11.55 -8.62 22.07
C GLY A 150 -10.27 -8.68 21.26
N PHE A 151 -9.22 -7.94 21.64
CA PHE A 151 -7.92 -7.99 20.98
C PHE A 151 -7.09 -9.18 21.47
N ARG A 152 -6.25 -9.73 20.62
CA ARG A 152 -5.42 -10.88 20.93
C ARG A 152 -4.32 -10.56 21.95
N LEU A 153 -4.09 -11.49 22.86
CA LEU A 153 -2.98 -11.44 23.82
C LEU A 153 -1.76 -12.17 23.26
N GLY A 154 -0.60 -11.56 23.45
CA GLY A 154 0.69 -12.18 23.18
C GLY A 154 1.09 -13.21 24.21
N PRO A 155 2.19 -13.95 24.00
CA PRO A 155 2.74 -14.91 24.97
C PRO A 155 3.10 -14.28 26.32
N ASP A 156 3.33 -12.99 26.36
CA ASP A 156 3.63 -12.19 27.55
C ASP A 156 2.38 -11.74 28.32
N GLY A 157 1.18 -12.05 27.79
CA GLY A 157 -0.11 -11.67 28.36
C GLY A 157 -0.53 -10.23 28.04
N ASN A 158 0.24 -9.48 27.26
CA ASN A 158 -0.10 -8.15 26.82
C ASN A 158 -0.87 -8.19 25.49
N THR A 159 -1.69 -7.17 25.24
CA THR A 159 -2.39 -7.03 23.95
C THR A 159 -1.39 -6.85 22.79
N VAL A 160 -1.55 -7.65 21.74
CA VAL A 160 -0.73 -7.55 20.53
C VAL A 160 -1.03 -6.23 19.84
N SER A 161 -0.07 -5.33 19.80
CA SER A 161 -0.20 -4.00 19.18
C SER A 161 0.87 -3.80 18.11
N LEU A 162 0.44 -3.50 16.89
CA LEU A 162 1.32 -3.21 15.76
C LEU A 162 1.29 -1.74 15.41
N ILE A 163 2.48 -1.18 15.14
CA ILE A 163 2.62 0.22 14.67
C ILE A 163 2.87 0.19 13.17
N ILE A 164 2.02 0.87 12.40
CA ILE A 164 2.22 1.07 10.96
C ILE A 164 2.71 2.50 10.74
N GLU A 165 3.90 2.63 10.18
CA GLU A 165 4.50 3.92 9.84
C GLU A 165 4.30 4.23 8.36
N LEU A 166 3.89 5.45 8.06
CA LEU A 166 3.70 5.98 6.71
C LEU A 166 4.62 7.17 6.47
N THR A 167 5.22 7.23 5.30
CA THR A 167 6.02 8.40 4.87
C THR A 167 5.17 9.57 4.40
N ASN A 168 3.93 9.31 4.01
CA ASN A 168 2.95 10.32 3.61
C ASN A 168 1.63 10.06 4.34
N VAL A 169 1.14 11.05 5.06
CA VAL A 169 -0.07 10.95 5.90
C VAL A 169 -1.34 11.46 5.20
N ALA A 170 -1.34 11.54 3.89
CA ALA A 170 -2.49 12.00 3.10
C ALA A 170 -2.67 11.16 1.82
N GLY A 171 -3.91 11.13 1.33
CA GLY A 171 -4.28 10.46 0.08
C GLY A 171 -4.53 8.96 0.22
N PRO A 172 -4.64 8.25 -0.90
CA PRO A 172 -5.15 6.88 -0.97
C PRO A 172 -4.34 5.86 -0.17
N ASP A 173 -3.05 6.11 0.06
CA ASP A 173 -2.20 5.22 0.87
C ASP A 173 -2.60 5.29 2.36
N MET A 174 -3.00 6.47 2.87
CA MET A 174 -3.52 6.60 4.24
C MET A 174 -4.87 5.88 4.39
N ASP A 175 -5.79 6.10 3.47
CA ASP A 175 -7.10 5.46 3.47
C ASP A 175 -6.97 3.92 3.41
N ALA A 176 -6.04 3.43 2.58
CA ALA A 176 -5.75 2.00 2.48
C ALA A 176 -5.24 1.41 3.81
N VAL A 177 -4.35 2.12 4.52
CA VAL A 177 -3.84 1.68 5.81
C VAL A 177 -4.92 1.68 6.89
N GLU A 178 -5.83 2.66 6.89
CA GLU A 178 -6.98 2.67 7.82
C GLU A 178 -7.91 1.46 7.59
N ILE A 179 -8.13 1.06 6.35
CA ILE A 179 -8.88 -0.15 6.03
C ILE A 179 -8.14 -1.38 6.57
N VAL A 180 -6.83 -1.49 6.33
CA VAL A 180 -6.02 -2.60 6.84
C VAL A 180 -6.06 -2.65 8.36
N ARG A 181 -5.90 -1.52 9.05
CA ARG A 181 -6.00 -1.43 10.51
C ARG A 181 -7.31 -2.02 10.99
N SER A 182 -8.44 -1.56 10.44
CA SER A 182 -9.76 -2.05 10.81
C SER A 182 -9.93 -3.56 10.57
N GLN A 183 -9.33 -4.10 9.50
CA GLN A 183 -9.39 -5.53 9.20
C GLN A 183 -8.51 -6.36 10.14
N TRP A 184 -7.32 -5.87 10.50
CA TRP A 184 -6.44 -6.54 11.46
C TRP A 184 -7.01 -6.55 12.88
N GLU A 185 -7.72 -5.49 13.29
CA GLU A 185 -8.43 -5.44 14.57
C GLU A 185 -9.54 -6.50 14.70
N GLN A 186 -10.01 -7.07 13.59
CA GLN A 186 -11.08 -8.09 13.57
C GLN A 186 -10.58 -9.54 13.66
N ILE A 187 -9.29 -9.78 13.50
CA ILE A 187 -8.71 -11.11 13.50
C ILE A 187 -7.94 -11.37 14.78
#